data_6e58a3c3efc808a2001d80290017339c
#
_entry.id   6e58a3c3efc808a2001d80290017339c
#
_cell.length_a   1.000
_cell.length_b   1.000
_cell.length_c   1.000
_cell.angle_alpha   90.00
_cell.angle_beta   90.00
_cell.angle_gamma   90.00
#
_symmetry.space_group_name_H-M   'P 1'
#
loop_
_entity.id
_entity.type
_entity.pdbx_description
1 polymer ?
#
loop_
_entity_poly.entity_id
_entity_poly.type
_entity_poly.pdbx_seq_one_letter_code
_entity_poly.pdbx_strand_id
1 'polypeptide(L)'
;MIRNFKRTAAILGVVAAGSAALVACSESEEGSTDTATNGTPAAEVEGLSGTAGQLVGEGASSQQNAMDYFNVKYQEAVSGASLAYTASGSGSGRTNFVGGQVAFAGSDSPLSEDQVEPAAERCGGNDAWHLPFVIGPVAVAYNLEGVEELNLSIPTVAKIFKGEITSWNDEAIAAENEGVELPDTNISVVYRSDESGTSDNFQKFLQAAAPEDWETDGQQFPSAVGEGANGSNGVATQVTNIDGGITYVESGF
;
A
#
# COMPACT_ATOMS: atom_id res chain seq x y z
N MET A 1 4.04 33.29 47.31
CA MET A 1 5.27 34.05 47.02
C MET A 1 5.31 34.37 45.54
N ILE A 2 5.12 35.64 45.28
CA ILE A 2 5.10 36.28 43.97
C ILE A 2 6.54 36.56 43.56
N ARG A 3 6.93 36.28 42.34
CA ARG A 3 8.02 37.02 41.66
C ARG A 3 7.84 37.06 40.18
N ASN A 4 7.38 38.24 39.73
CA ASN A 4 7.47 38.78 38.37
C ASN A 4 8.93 38.92 37.95
N PHE A 5 9.23 38.71 36.68
CA PHE A 5 10.29 39.46 35.98
C PHE A 5 9.85 39.89 34.63
N LYS A 6 10.07 41.20 34.40
CA LYS A 6 9.58 42.03 33.30
C LYS A 6 10.47 41.92 32.05
N ARG A 7 9.81 42.05 30.93
CA ARG A 7 10.11 42.83 29.68
C ARG A 7 11.55 43.29 29.46
N THR A 8 12.07 43.05 28.24
CA THR A 8 12.76 44.09 27.45
C THR A 8 12.56 43.83 25.97
N ALA A 9 12.06 44.83 25.28
CA ALA A 9 11.94 44.98 23.82
C ALA A 9 13.11 45.81 23.32
N ALA A 10 13.59 45.53 22.12
CA ALA A 10 14.35 46.47 21.24
C ALA A 10 14.40 45.85 19.85
N ILE A 11 13.71 46.34 18.87
CA ILE A 11 13.93 47.50 17.97
C ILE A 11 14.75 47.12 16.71
N LEU A 12 14.04 47.15 15.57
CA LEU A 12 14.29 47.68 14.23
C LEU A 12 15.67 47.49 13.55
N GLY A 13 15.60 46.94 12.34
CA GLY A 13 16.60 47.08 11.30
C GLY A 13 16.02 46.76 9.92
N VAL A 14 15.38 47.75 9.29
CA VAL A 14 15.01 47.73 7.86
C VAL A 14 16.25 48.07 7.04
N VAL A 15 16.62 47.24 6.06
CA VAL A 15 17.43 47.65 4.92
C VAL A 15 16.79 47.12 3.66
N ALA A 16 16.20 48.07 2.91
CA ALA A 16 15.85 47.91 1.52
C ALA A 16 17.01 48.42 0.65
N ALA A 17 17.31 47.72 -0.42
CA ALA A 17 17.94 48.13 -1.68
C ALA A 17 18.49 46.86 -2.35
N GLY A 18 18.37 46.62 -3.62
CA GLY A 18 17.97 47.39 -4.78
C GLY A 18 18.08 46.48 -5.99
N SER A 19 17.23 46.72 -6.92
CA SER A 19 17.14 46.08 -8.23
C SER A 19 18.41 46.30 -9.07
N ALA A 20 18.86 45.28 -9.79
CA ALA A 20 19.66 45.45 -11.01
C ALA A 20 19.28 44.35 -12.03
N ALA A 21 18.44 44.72 -12.97
CA ALA A 21 18.30 44.03 -14.23
C ALA A 21 19.55 44.27 -15.07
N LEU A 22 20.18 43.24 -15.56
CA LEU A 22 21.15 43.30 -16.65
C LEU A 22 20.68 42.37 -17.77
N VAL A 23 20.05 42.97 -18.75
CA VAL A 23 19.93 42.43 -20.10
C VAL A 23 21.28 42.68 -20.79
N ALA A 24 21.93 41.63 -21.23
CA ALA A 24 23.01 41.73 -22.19
C ALA A 24 22.76 40.70 -23.31
N CYS A 25 22.26 41.17 -24.44
CA CYS A 25 22.45 40.52 -25.73
C CYS A 25 23.90 40.76 -26.17
N SER A 26 24.57 39.72 -26.56
CA SER A 26 25.75 39.79 -27.43
C SER A 26 25.81 38.52 -28.29
N GLU A 27 25.84 38.75 -29.57
CA GLU A 27 26.05 37.76 -30.63
C GLU A 27 27.50 37.29 -30.70
N SER A 28 27.59 36.06 -31.24
CA SER A 28 28.67 35.46 -32.04
C SER A 28 30.01 35.10 -31.37
N GLU A 29 30.40 33.90 -31.39
CA GLU A 29 31.26 33.10 -32.24
C GLU A 29 31.82 31.85 -31.59
N GLU A 30 31.97 30.83 -32.39
CA GLU A 30 32.47 29.47 -32.26
C GLU A 30 33.56 29.20 -31.21
N GLY A 31 33.39 28.07 -30.54
CA GLY A 31 34.45 27.44 -29.74
C GLY A 31 33.96 26.14 -29.05
N SER A 32 34.09 25.03 -29.76
CA SER A 32 33.85 23.67 -29.27
C SER A 32 34.55 23.37 -27.95
N THR A 33 33.84 22.85 -26.98
CA THR A 33 34.34 21.79 -26.10
C THR A 33 33.18 20.92 -25.65
N ASP A 34 33.09 19.75 -26.25
CA ASP A 34 32.28 18.63 -25.84
C ASP A 34 32.50 18.29 -24.36
N THR A 35 31.46 18.39 -23.55
CA THR A 35 31.30 17.55 -22.39
C THR A 35 30.01 16.79 -22.58
N ALA A 36 30.09 15.69 -23.27
CA ALA A 36 29.03 14.73 -23.44
C ALA A 36 28.69 14.13 -22.07
N THR A 37 27.66 14.65 -21.42
CA THR A 37 26.87 13.86 -20.50
C THR A 37 26.06 12.89 -21.34
N ASN A 38 26.55 11.69 -21.45
CA ASN A 38 25.91 10.55 -22.07
C ASN A 38 24.69 10.14 -21.23
N GLY A 39 23.61 10.93 -21.29
CA GLY A 39 22.28 10.49 -20.92
C GLY A 39 21.78 9.67 -22.09
N THR A 40 21.70 8.36 -21.95
CA THR A 40 20.92 7.51 -22.86
C THR A 40 19.55 8.16 -23.03
N PRO A 41 19.09 8.51 -24.25
CA PRO A 41 17.76 9.03 -24.42
C PRO A 41 16.78 7.99 -23.84
N ALA A 42 15.90 8.42 -22.97
CA ALA A 42 14.80 7.59 -22.50
C ALA A 42 14.09 7.06 -23.77
N ALA A 43 13.93 5.76 -23.87
CA ALA A 43 13.21 5.15 -24.97
C ALA A 43 11.81 5.78 -25.00
N GLU A 44 11.44 6.44 -26.10
CA GLU A 44 10.08 6.91 -26.31
C GLU A 44 9.17 5.68 -26.24
N VAL A 45 8.39 5.58 -25.16
CA VAL A 45 7.38 4.54 -25.04
C VAL A 45 6.19 4.98 -25.87
N GLU A 46 5.99 4.33 -27.00
CA GLU A 46 4.90 4.60 -27.93
C GLU A 46 3.55 4.51 -27.18
N GLY A 47 2.74 5.54 -27.25
CA GLY A 47 1.40 5.58 -26.62
C GLY A 47 1.32 6.30 -25.28
N LEU A 48 2.41 6.79 -24.69
CA LEU A 48 2.34 7.68 -23.53
C LEU A 48 2.09 9.13 -23.98
N SER A 49 0.83 9.56 -23.91
CA SER A 49 0.46 10.97 -24.01
C SER A 49 0.67 11.63 -22.64
N GLY A 50 1.89 12.07 -22.33
CA GLY A 50 2.17 12.65 -21.04
C GLY A 50 2.22 14.17 -21.07
N THR A 51 1.45 14.83 -20.23
CA THR A 51 1.69 16.22 -19.86
C THR A 51 2.45 16.27 -18.53
N ALA A 52 3.32 17.26 -18.38
CA ALA A 52 3.95 17.54 -17.09
C ALA A 52 2.87 17.79 -16.02
N GLY A 53 3.09 17.30 -14.81
CA GLY A 53 2.19 17.48 -13.70
C GLY A 53 2.28 16.31 -12.70
N GLN A 54 1.61 16.48 -11.56
CA GLN A 54 1.51 15.45 -10.53
C GLN A 54 0.13 14.80 -10.59
N LEU A 55 0.11 13.48 -10.68
CA LEU A 55 -1.08 12.67 -10.48
C LEU A 55 -1.11 12.18 -9.04
N VAL A 56 -2.22 12.44 -8.34
CA VAL A 56 -2.39 12.02 -6.94
C VAL A 56 -3.36 10.86 -6.88
N GLY A 57 -2.92 9.78 -6.26
CA GLY A 57 -3.70 8.57 -6.01
C GLY A 57 -3.57 8.09 -4.58
N GLU A 58 -4.52 7.27 -4.14
CA GLU A 58 -4.53 6.69 -2.81
C GLU A 58 -5.20 5.31 -2.83
N GLY A 59 -4.86 4.44 -1.91
CA GLY A 59 -5.60 3.18 -1.76
C GLY A 59 -4.78 1.99 -1.35
N ALA A 60 -5.03 0.85 -2.02
CA ALA A 60 -4.50 -0.45 -1.64
C ALA A 60 -2.98 -0.44 -1.39
N SER A 61 -2.58 -0.87 -0.20
CA SER A 61 -1.16 -1.00 0.16
C SER A 61 -0.47 -2.16 -0.57
N SER A 62 -1.22 -3.16 -1.01
CA SER A 62 -0.75 -4.24 -1.88
C SER A 62 -0.11 -3.75 -3.18
N GLN A 63 -0.54 -2.59 -3.69
CA GLN A 63 -0.05 -1.99 -4.93
C GLN A 63 1.15 -1.05 -4.73
N GLN A 64 1.57 -0.77 -3.49
CA GLN A 64 2.57 0.25 -3.20
C GLN A 64 3.87 0.03 -3.98
N ASN A 65 4.45 -1.16 -3.90
CA ASN A 65 5.72 -1.47 -4.56
C ASN A 65 5.63 -1.31 -6.09
N ALA A 66 4.51 -1.71 -6.69
CA ALA A 66 4.25 -1.52 -8.12
C ALA A 66 4.10 -0.03 -8.48
N MET A 67 3.35 0.74 -7.67
CA MET A 67 3.16 2.18 -7.89
C MET A 67 4.48 2.95 -7.77
N ASP A 68 5.33 2.60 -6.81
CA ASP A 68 6.66 3.20 -6.66
C ASP A 68 7.55 2.90 -7.87
N TYR A 69 7.55 1.67 -8.35
CA TYR A 69 8.28 1.30 -9.57
C TYR A 69 7.77 2.03 -10.80
N PHE A 70 6.45 2.07 -11.01
CA PHE A 70 5.85 2.76 -12.16
C PHE A 70 6.05 4.27 -12.09
N ASN A 71 6.03 4.88 -10.90
CA ASN A 71 6.32 6.29 -10.73
C ASN A 71 7.73 6.63 -11.24
N VAL A 72 8.74 5.85 -10.86
CA VAL A 72 10.12 6.03 -11.35
C VAL A 72 10.17 5.91 -12.87
N LYS A 73 9.57 4.85 -13.44
CA LYS A 73 9.57 4.63 -14.89
C LYS A 73 8.81 5.68 -15.66
N TYR A 74 7.71 6.18 -15.10
CA TYR A 74 6.93 7.24 -15.73
C TYR A 74 7.67 8.58 -15.74
N GLN A 75 8.36 8.91 -14.66
CA GLN A 75 9.20 10.12 -14.60
C GLN A 75 10.37 10.07 -15.59
N GLU A 76 10.97 8.88 -15.78
CA GLU A 76 12.01 8.68 -16.79
C GLU A 76 11.48 8.87 -18.23
N ALA A 77 10.25 8.45 -18.49
CA ALA A 77 9.63 8.51 -19.82
C ALA A 77 8.99 9.87 -20.15
N VAL A 78 8.42 10.55 -19.17
CA VAL A 78 7.67 11.80 -19.34
C VAL A 78 8.25 12.89 -18.44
N SER A 79 8.99 13.81 -19.06
CA SER A 79 9.64 14.91 -18.31
C SER A 79 8.62 15.79 -17.59
N GLY A 80 8.85 15.97 -16.29
CA GLY A 80 7.99 16.80 -15.43
C GLY A 80 6.69 16.13 -14.98
N ALA A 81 6.47 14.84 -15.29
CA ALA A 81 5.38 14.05 -14.73
C ALA A 81 5.81 13.40 -13.42
N SER A 82 4.87 13.21 -12.50
CA SER A 82 5.08 12.48 -11.26
C SER A 82 3.78 11.86 -10.75
N LEU A 83 3.92 10.76 -10.03
CA LEU A 83 2.83 10.10 -9.32
C LEU A 83 3.07 10.23 -7.81
N ALA A 84 2.10 10.72 -7.08
CA ALA A 84 2.06 10.65 -5.62
C ALA A 84 1.00 9.62 -5.22
N TYR A 85 1.43 8.49 -4.66
CA TYR A 85 0.53 7.44 -4.21
C TYR A 85 0.65 7.24 -2.70
N THR A 86 -0.50 7.24 -2.03
CA THR A 86 -0.59 6.99 -0.58
C THR A 86 -1.22 5.61 -0.35
N ALA A 87 -0.48 4.70 0.27
CA ALA A 87 -0.91 3.33 0.55
C ALA A 87 -1.72 3.25 1.86
N SER A 88 -2.95 3.75 1.85
CA SER A 88 -3.82 3.89 3.03
C SER A 88 -4.86 2.78 3.19
N GLY A 89 -4.90 1.82 2.26
CA GLY A 89 -5.91 0.77 2.18
C GLY A 89 -6.98 1.04 1.13
N SER A 90 -7.58 -0.03 0.61
CA SER A 90 -8.58 0.04 -0.47
C SER A 90 -9.81 0.85 -0.09
N GLY A 91 -10.28 0.73 1.15
CA GLY A 91 -11.46 1.46 1.65
C GLY A 91 -11.24 2.97 1.67
N SER A 92 -10.10 3.42 2.23
CA SER A 92 -9.70 4.84 2.22
C SER A 92 -9.55 5.38 0.79
N GLY A 93 -8.88 4.61 -0.09
CA GLY A 93 -8.73 5.01 -1.50
C GLY A 93 -10.06 5.22 -2.20
N ARG A 94 -11.01 4.27 -2.09
CA ARG A 94 -12.36 4.39 -2.66
C ARG A 94 -13.11 5.60 -2.10
N THR A 95 -13.08 5.78 -0.79
CA THR A 95 -13.74 6.91 -0.10
C THR A 95 -13.18 8.25 -0.58
N ASN A 96 -11.86 8.39 -0.67
CA ASN A 96 -11.20 9.62 -1.10
C ASN A 96 -11.37 9.88 -2.60
N PHE A 97 -11.49 8.82 -3.41
CA PHE A 97 -11.86 8.94 -4.82
C PHE A 97 -13.28 9.48 -4.97
N VAL A 98 -14.25 8.87 -4.30
CA VAL A 98 -15.66 9.33 -4.31
C VAL A 98 -15.76 10.77 -3.81
N GLY A 99 -15.02 11.11 -2.74
CA GLY A 99 -14.95 12.46 -2.18
C GLY A 99 -14.19 13.49 -3.04
N GLY A 100 -13.64 13.10 -4.20
CA GLY A 100 -12.91 13.99 -5.11
C GLY A 100 -11.54 14.45 -4.60
N GLN A 101 -11.00 13.81 -3.58
CA GLN A 101 -9.72 14.18 -2.95
C GLN A 101 -8.50 13.67 -3.74
N VAL A 102 -8.67 12.60 -4.51
CA VAL A 102 -7.63 12.01 -5.34
C VAL A 102 -8.11 11.81 -6.77
N ALA A 103 -7.19 11.76 -7.73
CA ALA A 103 -7.52 11.60 -9.14
C ALA A 103 -7.94 10.16 -9.46
N PHE A 104 -7.33 9.17 -8.78
CA PHE A 104 -7.66 7.75 -8.91
C PHE A 104 -7.50 7.05 -7.57
N ALA A 105 -8.13 5.89 -7.42
CA ALA A 105 -7.94 5.00 -6.29
C ALA A 105 -7.33 3.67 -6.72
N GLY A 106 -6.37 3.17 -5.93
CA GLY A 106 -5.95 1.77 -5.96
C GLY A 106 -6.86 0.95 -5.06
N SER A 107 -7.38 -0.17 -5.54
CA SER A 107 -8.21 -1.05 -4.72
C SER A 107 -8.14 -2.48 -5.20
N ASP A 108 -8.09 -3.43 -4.26
CA ASP A 108 -8.20 -4.86 -4.55
C ASP A 108 -9.66 -5.33 -4.54
N SER A 109 -10.60 -4.41 -4.23
CA SER A 109 -12.04 -4.65 -4.25
C SER A 109 -12.76 -3.60 -5.11
N PRO A 110 -13.83 -3.92 -5.80
CA PRO A 110 -14.63 -2.94 -6.54
C PRO A 110 -15.27 -1.91 -5.59
N LEU A 111 -15.80 -0.83 -6.14
CA LEU A 111 -16.72 0.05 -5.40
C LEU A 111 -17.87 -0.77 -4.81
N SER A 112 -18.23 -0.50 -3.55
CA SER A 112 -19.43 -1.06 -2.95
C SER A 112 -20.69 -0.45 -3.58
N GLU A 113 -21.83 -1.13 -3.46
CA GLU A 113 -23.08 -0.69 -4.08
C GLU A 113 -23.46 0.76 -3.69
N ASP A 114 -23.23 1.14 -2.43
CA ASP A 114 -23.48 2.49 -1.92
C ASP A 114 -22.50 3.54 -2.43
N GLN A 115 -21.35 3.14 -2.97
CA GLN A 115 -20.34 4.03 -3.55
C GLN A 115 -20.52 4.26 -5.05
N VAL A 116 -21.30 3.43 -5.76
CA VAL A 116 -21.43 3.51 -7.23
C VAL A 116 -22.07 4.83 -7.67
N GLU A 117 -23.21 5.21 -7.09
CA GLU A 117 -23.90 6.45 -7.45
C GLU A 117 -23.07 7.70 -7.10
N PRO A 118 -22.52 7.86 -5.89
CA PRO A 118 -21.63 8.99 -5.59
C PRO A 118 -20.37 9.05 -6.47
N ALA A 119 -19.80 7.91 -6.86
CA ALA A 119 -18.68 7.87 -7.80
C ALA A 119 -19.08 8.36 -9.19
N ALA A 120 -20.27 8.00 -9.68
CA ALA A 120 -20.78 8.50 -10.95
C ALA A 120 -21.05 10.03 -10.90
N GLU A 121 -21.60 10.55 -9.79
CA GLU A 121 -21.75 11.99 -9.60
C GLU A 121 -20.41 12.70 -9.69
N ARG A 122 -19.38 12.19 -8.99
CA ARG A 122 -18.01 12.71 -9.08
C ARG A 122 -17.49 12.70 -10.51
N CYS A 123 -17.84 11.69 -11.29
CA CYS A 123 -17.42 11.54 -12.69
C CYS A 123 -18.32 12.30 -13.69
N GLY A 124 -19.09 13.29 -13.23
CA GLY A 124 -19.94 14.14 -14.07
C GLY A 124 -21.14 13.39 -14.68
N GLY A 125 -21.66 12.40 -13.97
CA GLY A 125 -22.78 11.57 -14.40
C GLY A 125 -22.39 10.36 -15.23
N ASN A 126 -21.09 10.06 -15.34
CA ASN A 126 -20.58 8.85 -16.01
C ASN A 126 -20.14 7.81 -14.98
N ASP A 127 -20.25 6.54 -15.35
CA ASP A 127 -19.78 5.46 -14.48
C ASP A 127 -18.28 5.59 -14.18
N ALA A 128 -17.88 5.32 -12.93
CA ALA A 128 -16.48 5.20 -12.58
C ALA A 128 -15.90 3.90 -13.17
N TRP A 129 -14.75 4.01 -13.83
CA TRP A 129 -14.13 2.86 -14.47
C TRP A 129 -13.27 2.07 -13.48
N HIS A 130 -13.43 0.76 -13.50
CA HIS A 130 -12.55 -0.19 -12.83
C HIS A 130 -11.61 -0.78 -13.87
N LEU A 131 -10.32 -0.48 -13.74
CA LEU A 131 -9.30 -0.93 -14.66
C LEU A 131 -8.41 -1.97 -13.97
N PRO A 132 -8.27 -3.20 -14.50
CA PRO A 132 -7.25 -4.14 -14.04
C PRO A 132 -5.85 -3.52 -14.22
N PHE A 133 -5.05 -3.53 -13.14
CA PHE A 133 -3.77 -2.84 -13.17
C PHE A 133 -2.61 -3.74 -12.73
N VAL A 134 -2.68 -4.31 -11.54
CA VAL A 134 -1.67 -5.21 -10.99
C VAL A 134 -2.36 -6.49 -10.51
N ILE A 135 -1.73 -7.62 -10.75
CA ILE A 135 -2.16 -8.92 -10.23
C ILE A 135 -1.02 -9.46 -9.38
N GLY A 136 -1.28 -9.65 -8.10
CA GLY A 136 -0.36 -10.28 -7.15
C GLY A 136 -1.07 -11.35 -6.34
N PRO A 137 -0.42 -12.49 -6.05
CA PRO A 137 -0.98 -13.50 -5.19
C PRO A 137 -1.02 -13.01 -3.73
N VAL A 138 -2.05 -13.41 -3.00
CA VAL A 138 -2.10 -13.28 -1.54
C VAL A 138 -1.47 -14.53 -0.94
N ALA A 139 -0.40 -14.34 -0.18
CA ALA A 139 0.29 -15.41 0.53
C ALA A 139 -0.20 -15.50 1.97
N VAL A 140 -0.19 -16.71 2.53
CA VAL A 140 -0.22 -16.93 3.98
C VAL A 140 1.23 -17.03 4.43
N ALA A 141 1.69 -16.02 5.15
CA ALA A 141 3.06 -15.92 5.66
C ALA A 141 3.09 -16.27 7.15
N TYR A 142 4.09 -17.02 7.56
CA TYR A 142 4.29 -17.39 8.96
C TYR A 142 5.74 -17.23 9.40
N ASN A 143 5.95 -17.10 10.68
CA ASN A 143 7.25 -17.09 11.33
C ASN A 143 7.25 -18.14 12.45
N LEU A 144 7.92 -19.27 12.22
CA LEU A 144 7.97 -20.38 13.14
C LEU A 144 9.38 -20.96 13.18
N GLU A 145 10.06 -20.83 14.33
CA GLU A 145 11.44 -21.28 14.46
C GLU A 145 11.57 -22.79 14.21
N GLY A 146 12.52 -23.14 13.34
CA GLY A 146 12.83 -24.54 13.00
C GLY A 146 11.91 -25.21 11.98
N VAL A 147 10.89 -24.51 11.46
CA VAL A 147 9.96 -25.03 10.45
C VAL A 147 10.07 -24.22 9.16
N GLU A 148 10.76 -24.77 8.15
CA GLU A 148 10.97 -24.11 6.86
C GLU A 148 9.82 -24.36 5.87
N GLU A 149 9.22 -25.56 5.91
CA GLU A 149 8.10 -25.92 5.03
C GLU A 149 6.92 -26.41 5.89
N LEU A 150 5.75 -25.86 5.58
CA LEU A 150 4.51 -26.21 6.26
C LEU A 150 3.38 -26.36 5.24
N ASN A 151 2.64 -27.44 5.35
CA ASN A 151 1.43 -27.68 4.58
C ASN A 151 0.21 -27.38 5.45
N LEU A 152 -0.69 -26.52 4.96
CA LEU A 152 -1.95 -26.23 5.61
C LEU A 152 -3.08 -26.33 4.59
N SER A 153 -4.06 -27.15 4.87
CA SER A 153 -5.29 -27.16 4.09
C SER A 153 -6.08 -25.86 4.32
N ILE A 154 -6.94 -25.50 3.37
CA ILE A 154 -7.76 -24.29 3.50
C ILE A 154 -8.68 -24.34 4.75
N PRO A 155 -9.33 -25.47 5.09
CA PRO A 155 -10.05 -25.57 6.35
C PRO A 155 -9.19 -25.33 7.59
N THR A 156 -7.95 -25.84 7.60
CA THR A 156 -7.01 -25.61 8.70
C THR A 156 -6.62 -24.13 8.80
N VAL A 157 -6.34 -23.48 7.68
CA VAL A 157 -6.10 -22.01 7.63
C VAL A 157 -7.31 -21.24 8.18
N ALA A 158 -8.52 -21.57 7.75
CA ALA A 158 -9.73 -20.91 8.22
C ALA A 158 -9.89 -21.03 9.75
N LYS A 159 -9.69 -22.23 10.31
CA LYS A 159 -9.75 -22.48 11.76
C LYS A 159 -8.67 -21.73 12.55
N ILE A 160 -7.46 -21.61 12.00
CA ILE A 160 -6.39 -20.80 12.59
C ILE A 160 -6.84 -19.33 12.68
N PHE A 161 -7.31 -18.77 11.59
CA PHE A 161 -7.72 -17.35 11.54
C PHE A 161 -9.01 -17.08 12.33
N LYS A 162 -9.83 -18.10 12.62
CA LYS A 162 -10.96 -18.01 13.57
C LYS A 162 -10.54 -18.18 15.03
N GLY A 163 -9.32 -18.68 15.30
CA GLY A 163 -8.84 -18.98 16.63
C GLY A 163 -9.36 -20.29 17.20
N GLU A 164 -9.81 -21.21 16.36
CA GLU A 164 -10.22 -22.57 16.74
C GLU A 164 -8.98 -23.47 16.89
N ILE A 165 -7.92 -23.23 16.11
CA ILE A 165 -6.59 -23.82 16.23
C ILE A 165 -5.66 -22.75 16.76
N THR A 166 -5.05 -22.98 17.91
CA THR A 166 -4.27 -21.96 18.65
C THR A 166 -2.83 -22.35 18.92
N SER A 167 -2.40 -23.56 18.55
CA SER A 167 -1.03 -24.04 18.71
C SER A 167 -0.52 -24.66 17.42
N TRP A 168 0.76 -24.47 17.11
CA TRP A 168 1.37 -25.02 15.91
C TRP A 168 1.50 -26.54 15.93
N ASN A 169 1.54 -27.18 17.11
CA ASN A 169 1.54 -28.65 17.25
C ASN A 169 0.13 -29.25 17.35
N ASP A 170 -0.92 -28.52 16.97
CA ASP A 170 -2.29 -29.05 16.92
C ASP A 170 -2.36 -30.32 16.03
N GLU A 171 -3.21 -31.28 16.43
CA GLU A 171 -3.36 -32.56 15.73
C GLU A 171 -3.75 -32.37 14.25
N ALA A 172 -4.55 -31.35 13.93
CA ALA A 172 -4.95 -31.05 12.55
C ALA A 172 -3.74 -30.62 11.70
N ILE A 173 -2.87 -29.75 12.25
CA ILE A 173 -1.65 -29.31 11.55
C ILE A 173 -0.66 -30.48 11.46
N ALA A 174 -0.47 -31.24 12.53
CA ALA A 174 0.44 -32.37 12.55
C ALA A 174 0.06 -33.45 11.53
N ALA A 175 -1.22 -33.72 11.35
CA ALA A 175 -1.72 -34.69 10.37
C ALA A 175 -1.42 -34.28 8.91
N GLU A 176 -1.28 -33.00 8.63
CA GLU A 176 -0.95 -32.45 7.30
C GLU A 176 0.58 -32.35 7.07
N ASN A 177 1.39 -32.57 8.13
CA ASN A 177 2.85 -32.38 8.12
C ASN A 177 3.59 -33.59 8.74
N GLU A 178 3.31 -34.80 8.26
CA GLU A 178 3.96 -36.00 8.75
C GLU A 178 5.50 -35.91 8.67
N GLY A 179 6.16 -36.17 9.79
CA GLY A 179 7.63 -36.14 9.88
C GLY A 179 8.23 -34.74 10.14
N VAL A 180 7.42 -33.71 10.22
CA VAL A 180 7.85 -32.36 10.67
C VAL A 180 7.71 -32.30 12.19
N GLU A 181 8.77 -31.85 12.88
CA GLU A 181 8.74 -31.60 14.32
C GLU A 181 8.12 -30.21 14.57
N LEU A 182 6.83 -30.18 14.88
CA LEU A 182 6.09 -28.95 15.13
C LEU A 182 6.29 -28.52 16.59
N PRO A 183 6.70 -27.26 16.85
CA PRO A 183 6.91 -26.78 18.21
C PRO A 183 5.58 -26.54 18.94
N ASP A 184 5.61 -26.65 20.27
CA ASP A 184 4.52 -26.25 21.16
C ASP A 184 4.54 -24.73 21.34
N THR A 185 4.30 -24.01 20.24
CA THR A 185 4.26 -22.55 20.18
C THR A 185 2.83 -22.11 19.87
N ASN A 186 2.35 -21.11 20.58
CA ASN A 186 1.03 -20.54 20.30
C ASN A 186 1.01 -19.84 18.93
N ILE A 187 -0.09 -19.99 18.22
CA ILE A 187 -0.33 -19.26 16.97
C ILE A 187 -0.73 -17.82 17.30
N SER A 188 0.00 -16.86 16.74
CA SER A 188 -0.28 -15.43 16.86
C SER A 188 -0.77 -14.90 15.51
N VAL A 189 -2.09 -14.76 15.37
CA VAL A 189 -2.69 -14.21 14.15
C VAL A 189 -2.46 -12.71 14.06
N VAL A 190 -1.92 -12.26 12.93
CA VAL A 190 -1.78 -10.85 12.58
C VAL A 190 -2.70 -10.55 11.41
N TYR A 191 -3.61 -9.59 11.57
CA TYR A 191 -4.58 -9.21 10.54
C TYR A 191 -4.51 -7.73 10.19
N ARG A 192 -5.11 -7.34 9.06
CA ARG A 192 -5.18 -5.94 8.62
C ARG A 192 -6.19 -5.17 9.48
N SER A 193 -5.73 -4.10 10.11
CA SER A 193 -6.56 -3.20 10.93
C SER A 193 -7.25 -2.10 10.13
N ASP A 194 -6.82 -1.88 8.88
CA ASP A 194 -7.42 -0.95 7.94
C ASP A 194 -8.48 -1.65 7.04
N GLU A 195 -9.30 -0.88 6.35
CA GLU A 195 -10.22 -1.38 5.34
C GLU A 195 -9.47 -1.86 4.10
N SER A 196 -9.13 -3.15 4.11
CA SER A 196 -8.20 -3.78 3.18
C SER A 196 -8.90 -4.62 2.11
N GLY A 197 -8.63 -4.33 0.85
CA GLY A 197 -9.06 -5.22 -0.23
C GLY A 197 -8.35 -6.57 -0.20
N THR A 198 -7.14 -6.66 0.33
CA THR A 198 -6.45 -7.95 0.58
C THR A 198 -7.23 -8.78 1.59
N SER A 199 -7.77 -8.16 2.67
CA SER A 199 -8.66 -8.85 3.62
C SER A 199 -9.93 -9.35 2.95
N ASP A 200 -10.56 -8.53 2.11
CA ASP A 200 -11.78 -8.91 1.37
C ASP A 200 -11.53 -10.11 0.45
N ASN A 201 -10.44 -10.09 -0.31
CA ASN A 201 -10.07 -11.21 -1.18
C ASN A 201 -9.75 -12.49 -0.39
N PHE A 202 -9.01 -12.38 0.70
CA PHE A 202 -8.67 -13.51 1.55
C PHE A 202 -9.91 -14.14 2.18
N GLN A 203 -10.81 -13.35 2.75
CA GLN A 203 -12.07 -13.81 3.31
C GLN A 203 -12.97 -14.48 2.26
N LYS A 204 -13.14 -13.86 1.10
CA LYS A 204 -13.91 -14.45 -0.01
C LYS A 204 -13.32 -15.77 -0.51
N PHE A 205 -11.99 -15.88 -0.54
CA PHE A 205 -11.32 -17.13 -0.87
C PHE A 205 -11.61 -18.21 0.17
N LEU A 206 -11.49 -17.91 1.47
CA LEU A 206 -11.80 -18.86 2.54
C LEU A 206 -13.28 -19.28 2.49
N GLN A 207 -14.20 -18.33 2.31
CA GLN A 207 -15.63 -18.59 2.19
C GLN A 207 -15.95 -19.51 0.98
N ALA A 208 -15.30 -19.27 -0.16
CA ALA A 208 -15.53 -20.09 -1.36
C ALA A 208 -14.94 -21.51 -1.25
N ALA A 209 -13.79 -21.66 -0.58
CA ALA A 209 -13.04 -22.92 -0.54
C ALA A 209 -13.27 -23.74 0.75
N ALA A 210 -13.72 -23.10 1.83
CA ALA A 210 -14.07 -23.74 3.11
C ALA A 210 -15.34 -23.12 3.71
N PRO A 211 -16.49 -23.20 3.04
CA PRO A 211 -17.72 -22.51 3.44
C PRO A 211 -18.30 -22.98 4.79
N GLU A 212 -17.91 -24.16 5.25
CA GLU A 212 -18.31 -24.66 6.56
C GLU A 212 -17.45 -24.06 7.70
N ASP A 213 -16.26 -23.60 7.37
CA ASP A 213 -15.29 -23.07 8.34
C ASP A 213 -15.17 -21.55 8.31
N TRP A 214 -15.63 -20.87 7.23
CA TRP A 214 -15.55 -19.42 7.09
C TRP A 214 -16.83 -18.80 6.51
N GLU A 215 -17.41 -17.82 7.22
CA GLU A 215 -18.71 -17.22 6.87
C GLU A 215 -18.63 -15.72 6.54
N THR A 216 -17.55 -15.04 6.91
CA THR A 216 -17.43 -13.58 6.77
C THR A 216 -16.75 -13.18 5.45
N ASP A 217 -17.04 -11.95 5.01
CA ASP A 217 -16.40 -11.29 3.88
C ASP A 217 -16.23 -9.79 4.17
N GLY A 218 -15.72 -9.05 3.18
CA GLY A 218 -15.55 -7.61 3.27
C GLY A 218 -14.14 -7.17 3.69
N GLN A 219 -13.94 -5.86 3.68
CA GLN A 219 -12.61 -5.26 3.86
C GLN A 219 -12.14 -5.19 5.32
N GLN A 220 -13.07 -5.30 6.27
CA GLN A 220 -12.74 -5.41 7.69
C GLN A 220 -12.56 -6.87 8.05
N PHE A 221 -11.39 -7.20 8.60
CA PHE A 221 -11.14 -8.54 9.07
C PHE A 221 -11.79 -8.75 10.45
N PRO A 222 -12.39 -9.93 10.75
CA PRO A 222 -12.93 -10.21 12.07
C PRO A 222 -11.82 -10.16 13.13
N SER A 223 -11.94 -9.25 14.09
CA SER A 223 -10.93 -9.01 15.13
C SER A 223 -11.14 -9.83 16.41
N ALA A 224 -11.79 -10.99 16.31
CA ALA A 224 -12.07 -11.85 17.47
C ALA A 224 -10.79 -12.46 18.06
N VAL A 225 -9.75 -12.66 17.23
CA VAL A 225 -8.45 -13.23 17.61
C VAL A 225 -7.32 -12.48 16.94
N GLY A 226 -6.17 -12.45 17.60
CA GLY A 226 -4.96 -11.87 17.05
C GLY A 226 -4.84 -10.36 17.25
N GLU A 227 -3.91 -9.77 16.53
CA GLU A 227 -3.58 -8.34 16.61
C GLU A 227 -3.66 -7.70 15.22
N GLY A 228 -4.17 -6.46 15.20
CA GLY A 228 -4.29 -5.69 13.96
C GLY A 228 -3.03 -4.89 13.64
N ALA A 229 -2.59 -4.93 12.38
CA ALA A 229 -1.53 -4.07 11.86
C ALA A 229 -1.98 -3.33 10.60
N ASN A 230 -1.52 -2.10 10.43
CA ASN A 230 -1.93 -1.25 9.32
C ASN A 230 -1.10 -1.51 8.06
N GLY A 231 -1.78 -1.74 6.94
CA GLY A 231 -1.17 -1.91 5.63
C GLY A 231 -0.41 -3.24 5.46
N SER A 232 0.02 -3.53 4.23
CA SER A 232 0.79 -4.75 3.90
C SER A 232 2.14 -4.77 4.61
N ASN A 233 2.86 -3.65 4.64
CA ASN A 233 4.12 -3.51 5.38
C ASN A 233 3.94 -3.77 6.89
N GLY A 234 2.82 -3.32 7.46
CA GLY A 234 2.53 -3.48 8.88
C GLY A 234 2.38 -4.95 9.27
N VAL A 235 1.56 -5.72 8.55
CA VAL A 235 1.36 -7.15 8.84
C VAL A 235 2.61 -7.96 8.56
N ALA A 236 3.35 -7.69 7.46
CA ALA A 236 4.60 -8.36 7.15
C ALA A 236 5.67 -8.12 8.22
N THR A 237 5.83 -6.87 8.65
CA THR A 237 6.78 -6.51 9.72
C THR A 237 6.40 -7.17 11.04
N GLN A 238 5.11 -7.14 11.40
CA GLN A 238 4.69 -7.68 12.69
C GLN A 238 4.85 -9.20 12.75
N VAL A 239 4.46 -9.94 11.70
CA VAL A 239 4.61 -11.40 11.67
C VAL A 239 6.08 -11.81 11.74
N THR A 240 6.98 -11.07 11.08
CA THR A 240 8.43 -11.34 11.12
C THR A 240 9.02 -11.23 12.54
N ASN A 241 8.43 -10.40 13.40
CA ASN A 241 8.93 -10.16 14.76
C ASN A 241 8.25 -11.04 15.84
N ILE A 242 7.27 -11.86 15.49
CA ILE A 242 6.52 -12.70 16.41
C ILE A 242 6.80 -14.16 16.09
N ASP A 243 7.48 -14.89 16.99
CA ASP A 243 7.59 -16.35 16.87
C ASP A 243 6.19 -16.97 17.03
N GLY A 244 5.85 -17.88 16.12
CA GLY A 244 4.49 -18.42 15.99
C GLY A 244 3.51 -17.49 15.27
N GLY A 245 3.97 -16.38 14.71
CA GLY A 245 3.15 -15.44 13.93
C GLY A 245 2.64 -16.01 12.62
N ILE A 246 1.40 -15.66 12.24
CA ILE A 246 0.80 -15.96 10.94
C ILE A 246 -0.01 -14.77 10.44
N THR A 247 0.07 -14.48 9.15
CA THR A 247 -0.71 -13.42 8.49
C THR A 247 -1.05 -13.79 7.05
N TYR A 248 -1.91 -12.99 6.44
CA TYR A 248 -2.11 -12.95 4.98
C TYR A 248 -1.60 -11.61 4.45
N VAL A 249 -0.89 -11.65 3.34
CA VAL A 249 -0.27 -10.46 2.73
C VAL A 249 -0.06 -10.69 1.23
N GLU A 250 -0.04 -9.61 0.45
CA GLU A 250 0.39 -9.70 -0.94
C GLU A 250 1.88 -10.11 -1.00
N SER A 251 2.23 -11.02 -1.89
CA SER A 251 3.54 -11.71 -1.93
C SER A 251 4.74 -10.82 -2.28
N GLY A 252 4.54 -9.56 -2.57
CA GLY A 252 5.60 -8.57 -2.81
C GLY A 252 6.15 -7.88 -1.55
N PHE A 253 5.69 -8.30 -0.34
CA PHE A 253 6.07 -7.71 0.95
C PHE A 253 6.88 -8.63 1.83
#